data_3b5f0e29efbfbbf8ec6746f8edc6b2e7
#
_entry.id   3b5f0e29efbfbbf8ec6746f8edc6b2e7
#
_cell.length_a   1.000
_cell.length_b   1.000
_cell.length_c   1.000
_cell.angle_alpha   90.00
_cell.angle_beta   90.00
_cell.angle_gamma   90.00
#
_symmetry.space_group_name_H-M   'P 1'
#
loop_
_entity.id
_entity.type
_entity.pdbx_description
1 polymer ?
#
loop_
_entity_poly.entity_id
_entity_poly.type
_entity_poly.pdbx_seq_one_letter_code
_entity_poly.pdbx_strand_id
1 'polypeptide(L)' 'ALLVCVSGNAVYEDEKGTKAVLFSGDFVKIEPNVKHWVNGIEFTNLLLIK' A
#
# COMPACT_ATOMS: atom_id res chain seq x y z
N ALA A 1 -2.34 8.72 -6.61
CA ALA A 1 -2.44 7.29 -6.93
C ALA A 1 -3.21 6.53 -5.86
N LEU A 2 -3.80 5.42 -6.23
CA LEU A 2 -4.51 4.54 -5.32
C LEU A 2 -3.83 3.17 -5.33
N LEU A 3 -3.44 2.69 -4.17
CA LEU A 3 -2.84 1.36 -4.03
C LEU A 3 -3.86 0.43 -3.40
N VAL A 4 -4.17 -0.66 -4.08
CA VAL A 4 -5.16 -1.64 -3.62
C VAL A 4 -4.45 -2.96 -3.33
N CYS A 5 -4.70 -3.50 -2.15
CA CYS A 5 -4.26 -4.84 -1.81
C CYS A 5 -5.33 -5.83 -2.30
N VAL A 6 -5.03 -6.53 -3.39
CA VAL A 6 -5.99 -7.47 -3.98
C VAL A 6 -6.06 -8.75 -3.16
N SER A 7 -4.91 -9.23 -2.72
CA SER A 7 -4.84 -10.43 -1.88
C SER A 7 -3.56 -10.41 -1.06
N GLY A 8 -3.57 -11.14 0.04
CA GLY A 8 -2.43 -11.21 0.95
C GLY A 8 -2.42 -10.08 1.97
N ASN A 9 -1.24 -9.75 2.45
CA ASN A 9 -1.03 -8.70 3.45
C ASN A 9 0.15 -7.85 3.02
N ALA A 10 0.05 -6.54 3.23
CA ALA A 10 1.14 -5.62 2.96
C ALA A 10 1.18 -4.51 3.99
N VAL A 11 2.35 -3.95 4.20
CA VAL A 11 2.51 -2.77 5.05
C VAL A 11 2.94 -1.61 4.17
N TYR A 12 2.14 -0.58 4.14
CA TYR A 12 2.44 0.67 3.44
C TYR A 12 3.04 1.65 4.42
N GLU A 13 4.11 2.30 4.00
CA GLU A 13 4.75 3.36 4.78
C GLU A 13 5.16 4.50 3.85
N ASP A 14 5.20 5.71 4.37
CA ASP A 14 5.67 6.86 3.61
C ASP A 14 6.62 7.73 4.44
N GLU A 15 7.21 8.71 3.78
CA GLU A 15 8.18 9.60 4.41
C GLU A 15 7.57 10.53 5.46
N LYS A 16 6.25 10.64 5.50
CA LYS A 16 5.54 11.45 6.50
C LYS A 16 5.29 10.70 7.79
N GLY A 17 5.72 9.44 7.86
CA GLY A 17 5.51 8.61 9.03
C GLY A 17 4.18 7.86 9.04
N THR A 18 3.43 7.92 7.95
CA THR A 18 2.19 7.16 7.84
C THR A 18 2.52 5.69 7.68
N LYS A 19 1.82 4.85 8.43
CA LYS A 19 1.96 3.40 8.35
C LYS A 19 0.58 2.77 8.34
N ALA A 20 0.33 1.95 7.35
CA ALA A 20 -0.96 1.29 7.20
C ALA A 20 -0.76 -0.19 6.85
N VAL A 21 -1.45 -1.05 7.56
CA VAL A 21 -1.47 -2.47 7.25
C VAL A 21 -2.66 -2.73 6.32
N LEU A 22 -2.38 -3.30 5.17
CA LEU A 22 -3.38 -3.57 4.16
C LEU A 22 -3.66 -5.07 4.10
N PHE A 23 -4.92 -5.43 4.25
CA PHE A 23 -5.40 -6.79 4.05
C PHE A 23 -6.11 -6.89 2.71
N SER A 24 -6.50 -8.10 2.35
CA SER A 24 -7.24 -8.31 1.10
C SER A 24 -8.47 -7.42 1.02
N GLY A 25 -8.56 -6.61 -0.02
CA GLY A 25 -9.65 -5.66 -0.23
C GLY A 25 -9.38 -4.26 0.31
N ASP A 26 -8.31 -4.06 1.06
CA ASP A 26 -7.96 -2.75 1.59
C ASP A 26 -7.23 -1.92 0.54
N PHE A 27 -7.27 -0.60 0.73
CA PHE A 27 -6.60 0.32 -0.17
C PHE A 27 -6.04 1.51 0.60
N VAL A 28 -5.08 2.21 -0.02
CA VAL A 28 -4.52 3.44 0.53
C VAL A 28 -4.36 4.45 -0.61
N LYS A 29 -4.71 5.69 -0.32
CA LYS A 29 -4.52 6.79 -1.24
C LYS A 29 -3.13 7.37 -1.05
N ILE A 30 -2.34 7.38 -2.13
CA ILE A 30 -0.97 7.90 -2.12
C ILE A 30 -0.98 9.33 -2.63
N GLU A 31 -0.49 10.26 -1.82
CA GLU A 31 -0.38 11.65 -2.24
C GLU A 31 0.77 11.82 -3.23
N PRO A 32 0.64 12.75 -4.21
CA PRO A 32 1.72 13.02 -5.14
C PRO A 32 2.93 13.60 -4.42
N ASN A 33 4.12 13.32 -4.97
CA ASN A 33 5.40 13.83 -4.46
C ASN A 33 5.76 13.37 -3.06
N VAL A 34 5.15 12.29 -2.58
CA VAL A 34 5.48 11.68 -1.31
C VAL A 34 6.20 10.36 -1.58
N LYS A 35 7.38 10.21 -1.00
CA LYS A 35 8.09 8.92 -1.09
C LYS A 35 7.38 7.89 -0.25
N HIS A 36 7.18 6.72 -0.81
CA HIS A 36 6.49 5.64 -0.14
C HIS A 36 7.14 4.32 -0.50
N TRP A 37 6.88 3.32 0.32
CA TRP A 37 7.32 1.95 0.08
C TRP A 37 6.31 0.98 0.66
N VAL A 38 6.28 -0.22 0.10
CA VAL A 38 5.33 -1.24 0.50
C VAL A 38 6.08 -2.55 0.69
N ASN A 39 5.86 -3.19 1.83
CA ASN A 39 6.44 -4.48 2.14
C ASN A 39 5.33 -5.54 2.14
N GLY A 40 5.42 -6.53 1.24
CA GLY A 40 4.52 -7.66 1.25
C GLY A 40 4.94 -8.65 2.33
N ILE A 41 3.96 -9.14 3.10
CA ILE A 41 4.23 -10.07 4.20
C ILE A 41 4.08 -11.52 3.74
N GLU A 42 3.07 -11.81 2.93
CA GLU A 42 2.82 -13.13 2.35
C GLU A 42 2.49 -12.95 0.88
N PHE A 43 2.09 -14.01 0.20
CA PHE A 43 1.73 -13.96 -1.23
C PHE A 43 0.79 -12.80 -1.51
N THR A 44 1.36 -11.66 -1.82
CA THR A 44 0.62 -10.39 -1.90
C THR A 44 0.52 -9.93 -3.33
N ASN A 45 -0.69 -9.61 -3.75
CA ASN A 45 -0.97 -9.00 -5.03
C ASN A 45 -1.47 -7.58 -4.81
N LEU A 46 -0.78 -6.63 -5.41
CA LEU A 46 -1.10 -5.21 -5.28
C LEU A 46 -1.47 -4.66 -6.65
N LEU A 47 -2.41 -3.71 -6.67
CA LEU A 47 -2.81 -3.00 -7.86
C LEU A 47 -2.61 -1.51 -7.63
N LEU A 48 -1.87 -0.87 -8.52
CA LEU A 48 -1.65 0.57 -8.46
C LEU A 48 -2.50 1.24 -9.55
N ILE A 49 -3.37 2.13 -9.12
CA ILE A 49 -4.22 2.91 -10.01
C ILE A 49 -3.73 4.36 -9.99
N LYS A 50 -3.30 4.82 -11.13
CA LYS A 50 -2.78 6.19 -11.26
C LYS A 50 -3.88 7.19 -11.55
#